data_5911a7fc04419561ca5427a4c16a0a8c
#
_entry.id   5911a7fc04419561ca5427a4c16a0a8c
#
_cell.length_a   1.000
_cell.length_b   1.000
_cell.length_c   1.000
_cell.angle_alpha   90.00
_cell.angle_beta   90.00
_cell.angle_gamma   90.00
#
_symmetry.space_group_name_H-M   'P 1'
#
loop_
_entity.id
_entity.type
_entity.pdbx_description
1 polymer ?
#
loop_
_entity_poly.entity_id
_entity_poly.type
_entity_poly.pdbx_seq_one_letter_code
_entity_poly.pdbx_strand_id
1 'polypeptide(L)'
;MKPEIKQCQNCKKDFIIEPDDFGFYEKICVPPPTFCPECRRQRRWAWRNNMSLYSRKCELCGKSVVSIYSPNSGLTVYCNKCWWSDKWDPKNYAVDYDFSKPFFTQFNELMKKVPHMSVVNDDDIASLNCEYTHDWWFSKNCYMCFSGWHVESVMYSFFILAGRDILDSMIIRSKSEKLYECYMTSNCYNVRYSNIAKACIDSQFIYDCIDCQDCFMSYGLRNKRYFFKNKQYPEEEYEKILQSYQLDTFSGVKKAKKEYKEFILNHPRRYALVFRCLNSLGDIVSDSKNVKYSFVAKNSENCRYSDFIGDTLSPDKDSFDLTLCGGVSESYECMVGDHSQLNFFALFSVKSQDLKYTQHCHNCKHSLGSVGIRNSNYVIFNKQYTKEEYEKLAPKIIKHMDEMPYTDKAGNVYKYGEFYPIELSPFGYNESCAPELLALSKEQALERGYSWQDNVQKTVGKETLLPKNIPDSINDIDDSILEEVLVCVECNRNYKIVQNEFIFYKKMKIPIPRKCFFCRHANRLARRNPFKLWHRQCMCEKRKHFHGTGKCAVEFETSYAPDRPEIVYCEKCYQQEVY
;
A
#
# COMPACT_ATOMS: atom_id res chain seq x y z
N MET A 1 8.14 -28.59 16.88
CA MET A 1 8.60 -27.67 17.93
C MET A 1 7.39 -27.18 18.73
N LYS A 2 7.59 -26.60 19.94
CA LYS A 2 6.52 -25.92 20.69
C LYS A 2 6.51 -24.44 20.29
N PRO A 3 5.37 -23.72 20.43
CA PRO A 3 5.36 -22.28 20.25
C PRO A 3 6.32 -21.61 21.24
N GLU A 4 6.99 -20.56 20.79
CA GLU A 4 7.93 -19.78 21.61
C GLU A 4 7.41 -18.35 21.78
N ILE A 5 7.38 -17.86 23.02
CA ILE A 5 7.05 -16.47 23.32
C ILE A 5 8.34 -15.67 23.39
N LYS A 6 8.44 -14.62 22.58
CA LYS A 6 9.57 -13.67 22.59
C LYS A 6 9.10 -12.26 22.89
N GLN A 7 9.91 -11.49 23.58
CA GLN A 7 9.70 -10.05 23.73
C GLN A 7 10.30 -9.31 22.53
N CYS A 8 9.51 -8.46 21.88
CA CYS A 8 9.95 -7.63 20.75
C CYS A 8 11.01 -6.61 21.19
N GLN A 9 12.20 -6.59 20.53
CA GLN A 9 13.24 -5.62 20.90
C GLN A 9 12.77 -4.15 20.74
N ASN A 10 11.87 -3.82 19.79
CA ASN A 10 11.42 -2.45 19.53
C ASN A 10 10.30 -2.00 20.48
N CYS A 11 9.14 -2.68 20.46
CA CYS A 11 7.98 -2.24 21.21
C CYS A 11 7.83 -2.87 22.60
N LYS A 12 8.72 -3.78 22.98
CA LYS A 12 8.76 -4.51 24.27
C LYS A 12 7.52 -5.36 24.58
N LYS A 13 6.63 -5.58 23.61
CA LYS A 13 5.48 -6.47 23.72
C LYS A 13 5.87 -7.91 23.40
N ASP A 14 5.24 -8.84 24.05
CA ASP A 14 5.40 -10.26 23.74
C ASP A 14 4.74 -10.61 22.42
N PHE A 15 5.33 -11.53 21.68
CA PHE A 15 4.79 -12.13 20.46
C PHE A 15 5.13 -13.61 20.39
N ILE A 16 4.34 -14.36 19.65
CA ILE A 16 4.49 -15.81 19.52
C ILE A 16 5.13 -16.12 18.17
N ILE A 17 6.13 -17.02 18.19
CA ILE A 17 6.62 -17.71 16.99
C ILE A 17 5.95 -19.09 17.00
N GLU A 18 5.12 -19.33 16.00
CA GLU A 18 4.37 -20.58 15.88
C GLU A 18 5.28 -21.75 15.46
N PRO A 19 4.92 -23.00 15.80
CA PRO A 19 5.72 -24.18 15.38
C PRO A 19 6.02 -24.23 13.89
N ASP A 20 5.03 -23.89 13.07
CA ASP A 20 5.18 -23.87 11.60
C ASP A 20 6.13 -22.77 11.12
N ASP A 21 6.28 -21.67 11.89
CA ASP A 21 7.21 -20.58 11.51
C ASP A 21 8.66 -21.03 11.62
N PHE A 22 9.00 -21.86 12.62
CA PHE A 22 10.35 -22.42 12.74
C PHE A 22 10.75 -23.26 11.52
N GLY A 23 9.83 -24.09 11.00
CA GLY A 23 10.08 -24.87 9.79
C GLY A 23 10.40 -24.01 8.57
N PHE A 24 9.77 -22.84 8.46
CA PHE A 24 10.09 -21.88 7.40
C PHE A 24 11.47 -21.26 7.59
N TYR A 25 11.80 -20.74 8.78
CA TYR A 25 13.11 -20.14 9.05
C TYR A 25 14.27 -21.12 8.90
N GLU A 26 14.09 -22.38 9.31
CA GLU A 26 15.06 -23.47 9.08
C GLU A 26 15.27 -23.74 7.59
N LYS A 27 14.17 -23.84 6.81
CA LYS A 27 14.21 -24.08 5.37
C LYS A 27 15.03 -23.02 4.62
N ILE A 28 14.86 -21.75 5.00
CA ILE A 28 15.56 -20.64 4.35
C ILE A 28 16.91 -20.29 5.00
N CYS A 29 17.34 -21.02 6.01
CA CYS A 29 18.57 -20.79 6.77
C CYS A 29 18.68 -19.37 7.34
N VAL A 30 17.58 -18.85 7.91
CA VAL A 30 17.51 -17.54 8.55
C VAL A 30 17.09 -17.72 10.02
N PRO A 31 17.71 -17.03 10.99
CA PRO A 31 17.29 -17.07 12.39
C PRO A 31 15.85 -16.56 12.56
N PRO A 32 15.10 -17.08 13.55
CA PRO A 32 13.79 -16.55 13.90
C PRO A 32 13.87 -15.07 14.34
N PRO A 33 12.89 -14.21 13.96
CA PRO A 33 12.95 -12.78 14.18
C PRO A 33 12.95 -12.40 15.66
N THR A 34 13.51 -11.23 15.96
CA THR A 34 13.52 -10.60 17.28
C THR A 34 12.54 -9.43 17.40
N PHE A 35 11.90 -9.06 16.30
CA PHE A 35 10.84 -8.05 16.23
C PHE A 35 9.47 -8.72 15.99
N CYS A 36 8.42 -8.22 16.65
CA CYS A 36 7.06 -8.70 16.42
C CYS A 36 6.56 -8.38 14.99
N PRO A 37 5.53 -9.08 14.49
CA PRO A 37 5.03 -8.89 13.12
C PRO A 37 4.65 -7.44 12.79
N GLU A 38 4.05 -6.71 13.73
CA GLU A 38 3.69 -5.30 13.53
C GLU A 38 4.92 -4.41 13.38
N CYS A 39 5.97 -4.62 14.20
CA CYS A 39 7.22 -3.87 14.10
C CYS A 39 8.00 -4.20 12.82
N ARG A 40 7.99 -5.48 12.38
CA ARG A 40 8.59 -5.86 11.08
C ARG A 40 7.86 -5.18 9.92
N ARG A 41 6.53 -5.16 9.91
CA ARG A 41 5.74 -4.44 8.90
C ARG A 41 6.02 -2.95 8.93
N GLN A 42 5.99 -2.30 10.10
CA GLN A 42 6.32 -0.88 10.23
C GLN A 42 7.72 -0.57 9.68
N ARG A 43 8.71 -1.43 9.98
CA ARG A 43 10.09 -1.32 9.51
C ARG A 43 10.17 -1.34 8.00
N ARG A 44 9.50 -2.27 7.32
CA ARG A 44 9.43 -2.31 5.84
C ARG A 44 8.78 -1.04 5.27
N TRP A 45 7.64 -0.62 5.80
CA TRP A 45 6.94 0.58 5.35
C TRP A 45 7.73 1.88 5.58
N ALA A 46 8.66 1.91 6.53
CA ALA A 46 9.56 3.05 6.76
C ALA A 46 10.62 3.22 5.65
N TRP A 47 10.85 2.19 4.83
CA TRP A 47 11.74 2.24 3.66
C TRP A 47 11.02 2.58 2.35
N ARG A 48 9.81 3.08 2.44
CA ARG A 48 9.00 3.48 1.29
C ARG A 48 8.42 4.88 1.49
N ASN A 49 8.53 5.71 0.45
CA ASN A 49 7.86 7.01 0.36
C ASN A 49 7.02 7.05 -0.91
N ASN A 50 5.73 7.31 -0.78
CA ASN A 50 4.81 7.44 -1.91
C ASN A 50 4.51 8.90 -2.25
N MET A 51 4.33 9.76 -1.26
CA MET A 51 3.66 11.03 -1.46
C MET A 51 4.50 12.27 -1.16
N SER A 52 5.62 12.13 -0.44
CA SER A 52 6.51 13.27 -0.16
C SER A 52 7.45 13.47 -1.34
N LEU A 53 7.05 14.32 -2.29
CA LEU A 53 7.75 14.54 -3.54
C LEU A 53 8.49 15.88 -3.53
N TYR A 54 9.67 15.89 -4.14
CA TYR A 54 10.59 17.02 -4.16
C TYR A 54 11.01 17.35 -5.59
N SER A 55 11.22 18.64 -5.87
CA SER A 55 11.89 19.07 -7.09
C SER A 55 13.40 18.95 -6.92
N ARG A 56 14.06 18.23 -7.81
CA ARG A 56 15.53 18.05 -7.87
C ARG A 56 16.03 18.21 -9.30
N LYS A 57 17.35 18.22 -9.44
CA LYS A 57 18.01 18.03 -10.73
C LYS A 57 18.56 16.62 -10.82
N CYS A 58 18.41 15.99 -11.97
CA CYS A 58 19.13 14.75 -12.28
C CYS A 58 20.64 15.04 -12.30
N GLU A 59 21.40 14.37 -11.45
CA GLU A 59 22.84 14.63 -11.30
C GLU A 59 23.69 14.07 -12.45
N LEU A 60 23.07 13.32 -13.39
CA LEU A 60 23.75 12.87 -14.61
C LEU A 60 23.49 13.79 -15.81
N CYS A 61 22.24 14.24 -16.04
CA CYS A 61 21.89 15.03 -17.24
C CYS A 61 21.46 16.48 -16.95
N GLY A 62 21.38 16.91 -15.71
CA GLY A 62 21.00 18.26 -15.29
C GLY A 62 19.52 18.64 -15.42
N LYS A 63 18.65 17.76 -15.97
CA LYS A 63 17.21 18.02 -16.10
C LYS A 63 16.55 18.12 -14.73
N SER A 64 15.57 19.03 -14.62
CA SER A 64 14.68 19.06 -13.45
C SER A 64 13.81 17.81 -13.42
N VAL A 65 13.70 17.19 -12.25
CA VAL A 65 12.95 15.95 -12.01
C VAL A 65 12.16 16.02 -10.71
N VAL A 66 11.08 15.28 -10.65
CA VAL A 66 10.40 14.99 -9.40
C VAL A 66 11.08 13.77 -8.75
N SER A 67 11.31 13.83 -7.46
CA SER A 67 11.98 12.78 -6.71
C SER A 67 11.29 12.46 -5.39
N ILE A 68 11.31 11.19 -5.01
CA ILE A 68 10.91 10.76 -3.67
C ILE A 68 11.97 11.09 -2.62
N TYR A 69 13.17 11.45 -3.02
CA TYR A 69 14.29 11.78 -2.12
C TYR A 69 14.42 13.29 -1.95
N SER A 70 14.41 13.74 -0.69
CA SER A 70 14.65 15.14 -0.34
C SER A 70 15.99 15.63 -0.91
N PRO A 71 16.12 16.91 -1.34
CA PRO A 71 17.41 17.50 -1.70
C PRO A 71 18.48 17.36 -0.61
N ASN A 72 18.07 17.31 0.65
CA ASN A 72 18.95 17.20 1.82
C ASN A 72 19.24 15.75 2.22
N SER A 73 18.80 14.75 1.45
CA SER A 73 19.03 13.33 1.76
C SER A 73 20.49 12.88 1.65
N GLY A 74 21.33 13.67 0.97
CA GLY A 74 22.72 13.30 0.67
C GLY A 74 22.85 12.19 -0.39
N LEU A 75 21.77 11.83 -1.08
CA LEU A 75 21.77 10.80 -2.11
C LEU A 75 21.97 11.42 -3.52
N THR A 76 22.72 10.72 -4.35
CA THR A 76 22.80 10.98 -5.79
C THR A 76 21.54 10.46 -6.47
N VAL A 77 20.87 11.31 -7.27
CA VAL A 77 19.59 10.96 -7.91
C VAL A 77 19.65 11.17 -9.41
N TYR A 78 19.29 10.15 -10.16
CA TYR A 78 19.17 10.18 -11.62
C TYR A 78 17.70 10.11 -12.04
N CYS A 79 17.34 10.78 -13.14
CA CYS A 79 16.03 10.54 -13.77
C CYS A 79 15.98 9.10 -14.31
N ASN A 80 14.77 8.60 -14.57
CA ASN A 80 14.57 7.21 -15.00
C ASN A 80 15.35 6.89 -16.28
N LYS A 81 15.33 7.77 -17.30
CA LYS A 81 16.13 7.58 -18.53
C LYS A 81 17.63 7.46 -18.27
N CYS A 82 18.15 8.28 -17.37
CA CYS A 82 19.56 8.22 -17.01
C CYS A 82 19.89 6.98 -16.19
N TRP A 83 19.03 6.62 -15.26
CA TRP A 83 19.27 5.46 -14.38
C TRP A 83 19.27 4.14 -15.17
N TRP A 84 18.37 4.00 -16.15
CA TRP A 84 18.31 2.83 -17.02
C TRP A 84 19.33 2.85 -18.18
N SER A 85 20.04 3.95 -18.40
CA SER A 85 21.02 4.06 -19.48
C SER A 85 22.35 3.38 -19.15
N ASP A 86 23.16 3.13 -20.20
CA ASP A 86 24.53 2.62 -20.09
C ASP A 86 25.57 3.73 -19.80
N LYS A 87 25.13 4.96 -19.44
CA LYS A 87 26.02 6.08 -19.13
C LYS A 87 26.68 5.98 -17.75
N TRP A 88 26.29 5.00 -16.96
CA TRP A 88 26.86 4.69 -15.65
C TRP A 88 26.75 3.19 -15.38
N ASP A 89 27.67 2.68 -14.54
CA ASP A 89 27.67 1.30 -14.09
C ASP A 89 27.70 1.28 -12.55
N PRO A 90 26.73 0.63 -11.88
CA PRO A 90 26.75 0.50 -10.44
C PRO A 90 28.00 -0.23 -9.89
N LYS A 91 28.70 -1.02 -10.70
CA LYS A 91 29.95 -1.69 -10.33
C LYS A 91 31.11 -0.70 -10.17
N ASN A 92 31.04 0.51 -10.73
CA ASN A 92 32.02 1.56 -10.50
C ASN A 92 32.02 2.09 -9.04
N TYR A 93 30.99 1.74 -8.28
CA TYR A 93 30.83 2.05 -6.87
C TYR A 93 31.19 0.87 -5.96
N ALA A 94 31.80 -0.19 -6.53
CA ALA A 94 32.18 -1.39 -5.79
C ALA A 94 33.12 -1.05 -4.63
N VAL A 95 32.90 -1.73 -3.50
CA VAL A 95 33.75 -1.66 -2.32
C VAL A 95 34.08 -3.07 -1.82
N ASP A 96 35.30 -3.24 -1.29
CA ASP A 96 35.66 -4.45 -0.58
C ASP A 96 34.98 -4.46 0.79
N TYR A 97 34.54 -5.63 1.23
CA TYR A 97 33.95 -5.78 2.56
C TYR A 97 35.02 -5.62 3.65
N ASP A 98 34.75 -4.74 4.59
CA ASP A 98 35.64 -4.43 5.71
C ASP A 98 35.17 -5.16 6.97
N PHE A 99 35.90 -6.19 7.40
CA PHE A 99 35.62 -6.96 8.62
C PHE A 99 35.86 -6.17 9.93
N SER A 100 36.27 -4.93 9.87
CA SER A 100 36.39 -4.06 11.05
C SER A 100 35.15 -3.22 11.34
N LYS A 101 34.11 -3.26 10.47
CA LYS A 101 32.90 -2.46 10.56
C LYS A 101 31.62 -3.32 10.46
N PRO A 102 30.55 -2.99 11.18
CA PRO A 102 29.24 -3.66 11.02
C PRO A 102 28.73 -3.60 9.59
N PHE A 103 28.05 -4.66 9.16
CA PHE A 103 27.49 -4.77 7.81
C PHE A 103 26.60 -3.58 7.44
N PHE A 104 25.63 -3.21 8.28
CA PHE A 104 24.67 -2.14 7.96
C PHE A 104 25.33 -0.75 7.89
N THR A 105 26.43 -0.52 8.58
CA THR A 105 27.25 0.70 8.42
C THR A 105 27.77 0.80 6.99
N GLN A 106 28.41 -0.27 6.51
CA GLN A 106 28.98 -0.33 5.17
C GLN A 106 27.91 -0.29 4.08
N PHE A 107 26.79 -0.99 4.29
CA PHE A 107 25.65 -0.93 3.38
C PHE A 107 25.11 0.49 3.23
N ASN A 108 24.95 1.23 4.33
CA ASN A 108 24.50 2.62 4.32
C ASN A 108 25.50 3.54 3.59
N GLU A 109 26.81 3.32 3.79
CA GLU A 109 27.85 4.05 3.08
C GLU A 109 27.78 3.80 1.56
N LEU A 110 27.56 2.57 1.12
CA LEU A 110 27.38 2.21 -0.28
C LEU A 110 26.09 2.80 -0.85
N MET A 111 24.97 2.66 -0.15
CA MET A 111 23.67 3.19 -0.54
C MET A 111 23.72 4.71 -0.82
N LYS A 112 24.46 5.45 -0.02
CA LYS A 112 24.63 6.90 -0.21
C LYS A 112 25.47 7.28 -1.42
N LYS A 113 26.36 6.40 -1.87
CA LYS A 113 27.24 6.65 -3.04
C LYS A 113 26.59 6.27 -4.36
N VAL A 114 25.83 5.18 -4.40
CA VAL A 114 25.22 4.65 -5.62
C VAL A 114 24.03 5.52 -6.06
N PRO A 115 23.93 5.92 -7.34
CA PRO A 115 22.80 6.70 -7.82
C PRO A 115 21.45 5.99 -7.69
N HIS A 116 20.45 6.72 -7.20
CA HIS A 116 19.07 6.27 -7.04
C HIS A 116 18.16 6.77 -8.16
N MET A 117 17.15 6.02 -8.50
CA MET A 117 16.09 6.43 -9.40
C MET A 117 15.24 7.54 -8.74
N SER A 118 14.97 8.64 -9.44
CA SER A 118 14.22 9.78 -8.86
C SER A 118 12.84 9.37 -8.33
N VAL A 119 12.14 8.56 -9.10
CA VAL A 119 10.90 7.85 -8.74
C VAL A 119 10.97 6.46 -9.35
N VAL A 120 10.38 5.46 -8.70
CA VAL A 120 10.40 4.09 -9.23
C VAL A 120 9.21 3.91 -10.17
N ASN A 121 9.42 4.15 -11.45
CA ASN A 121 8.45 3.91 -12.52
C ASN A 121 9.18 3.68 -13.86
N ASP A 122 8.43 3.39 -14.90
CA ASP A 122 8.92 3.22 -16.26
C ASP A 122 8.40 4.29 -17.24
N ASP A 123 8.10 5.48 -16.74
CA ASP A 123 7.65 6.60 -17.58
C ASP A 123 8.71 6.95 -18.65
N ASP A 124 8.26 7.22 -19.87
CA ASP A 124 9.09 7.36 -21.07
C ASP A 124 9.88 6.09 -21.50
N ILE A 125 9.61 4.92 -20.89
CA ILE A 125 10.22 3.62 -21.23
C ILE A 125 9.14 2.64 -21.70
N ALA A 126 8.21 2.24 -20.81
CA ALA A 126 7.08 1.38 -21.12
C ALA A 126 5.73 2.00 -20.68
N SER A 127 5.75 3.06 -19.89
CA SER A 127 4.60 3.91 -19.60
C SER A 127 4.68 5.22 -20.38
N LEU A 128 3.54 5.89 -20.56
CA LEU A 128 3.43 7.15 -21.29
C LEU A 128 2.62 8.17 -20.50
N ASN A 129 3.18 9.37 -20.31
CA ASN A 129 2.50 10.49 -19.65
C ASN A 129 2.02 10.12 -18.24
N CYS A 130 2.92 9.57 -17.41
CA CYS A 130 2.66 9.16 -16.04
C CYS A 130 3.43 10.04 -15.05
N GLU A 131 2.85 11.20 -14.71
CA GLU A 131 3.51 12.21 -13.88
C GLU A 131 3.27 11.98 -12.38
N TYR A 132 4.28 12.25 -11.54
CA TYR A 132 4.23 12.12 -10.08
C TYR A 132 3.82 10.72 -9.61
N THR A 133 4.18 9.68 -10.39
CA THR A 133 3.86 8.29 -10.05
C THR A 133 5.05 7.58 -9.41
N HIS A 134 4.77 6.63 -8.50
CA HIS A 134 5.80 5.82 -7.86
C HIS A 134 5.34 4.37 -7.75
N ASP A 135 6.23 3.42 -8.10
CA ASP A 135 5.90 2.00 -8.24
C ASP A 135 4.70 1.82 -9.20
N TRP A 136 4.90 2.37 -10.43
CA TRP A 136 3.86 2.49 -11.45
C TRP A 136 4.39 2.04 -12.80
N TRP A 137 3.73 1.05 -13.42
CA TRP A 137 4.32 0.30 -14.53
C TRP A 137 3.32 0.05 -15.66
N PHE A 138 3.79 0.06 -16.91
CA PHE A 138 3.01 -0.26 -18.12
C PHE A 138 1.69 0.50 -18.22
N SER A 139 1.71 1.77 -17.98
CA SER A 139 0.52 2.59 -17.78
C SER A 139 0.53 3.85 -18.65
N LYS A 140 -0.64 4.51 -18.77
CA LYS A 140 -0.79 5.67 -19.63
C LYS A 140 -1.68 6.75 -19.03
N ASN A 141 -1.29 8.02 -19.20
CA ASN A 141 -2.05 9.19 -18.75
C ASN A 141 -2.41 9.17 -17.25
N CYS A 142 -1.45 8.89 -16.40
CA CYS A 142 -1.67 8.78 -14.97
C CYS A 142 -1.02 9.95 -14.21
N TYR A 143 -1.65 10.36 -13.10
CA TYR A 143 -1.19 11.50 -12.32
C TYR A 143 -1.28 11.23 -10.82
N MET A 144 -0.15 11.36 -10.12
CA MET A 144 -0.09 11.25 -8.65
C MET A 144 -0.65 9.92 -8.12
N CYS A 145 -0.12 8.81 -8.63
CA CYS A 145 -0.57 7.44 -8.33
C CYS A 145 0.57 6.58 -7.79
N PHE A 146 0.21 5.58 -6.96
CA PHE A 146 1.19 4.75 -6.26
C PHE A 146 0.79 3.27 -6.29
N SER A 147 1.74 2.40 -6.64
CA SER A 147 1.56 0.95 -6.83
C SER A 147 0.46 0.60 -7.81
N GLY A 148 0.81 0.56 -9.09
CA GLY A 148 -0.15 0.25 -10.13
C GLY A 148 0.46 -0.32 -11.40
N TRP A 149 -0.33 -1.15 -12.08
CA TRP A 149 0.08 -1.87 -13.30
C TRP A 149 -1.05 -1.89 -14.33
N HIS A 150 -0.69 -1.69 -15.61
CA HIS A 150 -1.60 -1.83 -16.75
C HIS A 150 -2.88 -0.99 -16.64
N VAL A 151 -2.75 0.29 -16.35
CA VAL A 151 -3.87 1.21 -16.15
C VAL A 151 -3.81 2.42 -17.07
N GLU A 152 -4.95 3.05 -17.33
CA GLU A 152 -5.08 4.23 -18.17
C GLU A 152 -5.96 5.30 -17.53
N SER A 153 -5.54 6.56 -17.61
CA SER A 153 -6.31 7.71 -17.08
C SER A 153 -6.68 7.55 -15.60
N VAL A 154 -5.67 7.23 -14.77
CA VAL A 154 -5.84 7.06 -13.32
C VAL A 154 -5.18 8.22 -12.59
N MET A 155 -5.90 8.80 -11.62
CA MET A 155 -5.39 9.94 -10.84
C MET A 155 -5.64 9.74 -9.33
N TYR A 156 -4.68 10.20 -8.52
CA TYR A 156 -4.80 10.26 -7.05
C TYR A 156 -5.16 8.93 -6.38
N SER A 157 -4.67 7.83 -6.92
CA SER A 157 -5.10 6.48 -6.54
C SER A 157 -3.94 5.62 -6.05
N PHE A 158 -4.27 4.59 -5.25
CA PHE A 158 -3.28 3.68 -4.67
C PHE A 158 -3.69 2.22 -4.87
N PHE A 159 -2.75 1.38 -5.29
CA PHE A 159 -2.90 -0.05 -5.54
C PHE A 159 -4.01 -0.36 -6.55
N ILE A 160 -3.74 -0.02 -7.80
CA ILE A 160 -4.66 -0.20 -8.93
C ILE A 160 -4.06 -1.20 -9.92
N LEU A 161 -4.72 -2.34 -10.07
CA LEU A 161 -4.31 -3.41 -10.98
C LEU A 161 -5.36 -3.56 -12.09
N ALA A 162 -5.04 -3.08 -13.28
CA ALA A 162 -5.91 -3.08 -14.46
C ALA A 162 -7.22 -2.27 -14.31
N GLY A 163 -7.25 -1.06 -14.84
CA GLY A 163 -8.44 -0.20 -14.83
C GLY A 163 -8.27 1.06 -15.66
N ARG A 164 -9.38 1.76 -15.90
CA ARG A 164 -9.41 2.98 -16.70
C ARG A 164 -10.38 4.02 -16.12
N ASP A 165 -10.05 5.31 -16.31
CA ASP A 165 -10.87 6.42 -15.81
C ASP A 165 -11.17 6.28 -14.30
N ILE A 166 -10.12 6.20 -13.47
CA ILE A 166 -10.23 6.00 -12.02
C ILE A 166 -9.63 7.20 -11.29
N LEU A 167 -10.39 7.78 -10.37
CA LEU A 167 -9.94 8.91 -9.58
C LEU A 167 -10.24 8.69 -8.10
N ASP A 168 -9.30 9.07 -7.22
CA ASP A 168 -9.48 9.01 -5.76
C ASP A 168 -9.87 7.62 -5.22
N SER A 169 -9.32 6.55 -5.79
CA SER A 169 -9.70 5.17 -5.45
C SER A 169 -8.54 4.35 -4.88
N MET A 170 -8.86 3.26 -4.18
CA MET A 170 -7.85 2.41 -3.55
C MET A 170 -8.23 0.94 -3.58
N ILE A 171 -7.24 0.07 -3.84
CA ILE A 171 -7.38 -1.40 -3.93
C ILE A 171 -8.39 -1.80 -5.00
N ILE A 172 -8.06 -1.49 -6.26
CA ILE A 172 -8.82 -1.88 -7.43
C ILE A 172 -8.07 -3.01 -8.13
N ARG A 173 -8.62 -4.23 -8.10
CA ARG A 173 -7.87 -5.45 -8.49
C ARG A 173 -8.30 -6.11 -9.80
N SER A 174 -9.18 -5.54 -10.57
CA SER A 174 -9.63 -6.11 -11.84
C SER A 174 -10.19 -5.03 -12.73
N LYS A 175 -10.35 -5.33 -14.00
CA LYS A 175 -10.88 -4.40 -15.02
C LYS A 175 -12.08 -3.64 -14.49
N SER A 176 -11.87 -2.41 -14.09
CA SER A 176 -12.92 -1.48 -13.66
C SER A 176 -12.77 -0.17 -14.40
N GLU A 177 -13.88 0.53 -14.61
CA GLU A 177 -13.90 1.77 -15.39
C GLU A 177 -14.85 2.79 -14.77
N LYS A 178 -14.48 4.08 -14.86
CA LYS A 178 -15.24 5.22 -14.31
C LYS A 178 -15.52 5.09 -12.82
N LEU A 179 -14.46 4.97 -12.02
CA LEU A 179 -14.57 4.91 -10.56
C LEU A 179 -14.18 6.24 -9.90
N TYR A 180 -14.95 6.63 -8.89
CA TYR A 180 -14.63 7.78 -8.05
C TYR A 180 -14.84 7.51 -6.56
N GLU A 181 -13.84 7.80 -5.74
CA GLU A 181 -13.85 7.56 -4.28
C GLU A 181 -14.26 6.12 -3.91
N CYS A 182 -13.77 5.13 -4.65
CA CYS A 182 -14.03 3.73 -4.40
C CYS A 182 -12.91 3.06 -3.59
N TYR A 183 -13.32 2.13 -2.73
CA TYR A 183 -12.42 1.29 -1.94
C TYR A 183 -12.76 -0.18 -2.12
N MET A 184 -11.77 -1.00 -2.50
CA MET A 184 -11.95 -2.43 -2.76
C MET A 184 -13.06 -2.74 -3.78
N THR A 185 -12.88 -2.27 -4.99
CA THR A 185 -13.82 -2.60 -6.08
C THR A 185 -13.15 -3.47 -7.15
N SER A 186 -13.95 -4.29 -7.82
CA SER A 186 -13.49 -5.14 -8.91
C SER A 186 -14.57 -5.37 -9.95
N ASN A 187 -14.20 -5.34 -11.24
CA ASN A 187 -15.10 -5.53 -12.39
C ASN A 187 -16.30 -4.58 -12.38
N CYS A 188 -16.12 -3.36 -11.89
CA CYS A 188 -17.20 -2.37 -11.77
C CYS A 188 -17.15 -1.33 -12.89
N TYR A 189 -18.31 -0.78 -13.25
CA TYR A 189 -18.44 0.28 -14.23
C TYR A 189 -19.32 1.41 -13.68
N ASN A 190 -18.84 2.65 -13.76
CA ASN A 190 -19.52 3.87 -13.28
C ASN A 190 -20.02 3.75 -11.83
N VAL A 191 -19.08 3.42 -10.92
CA VAL A 191 -19.38 3.27 -9.48
C VAL A 191 -18.66 4.37 -8.69
N ARG A 192 -19.37 4.98 -7.73
CA ARG A 192 -18.87 6.13 -6.95
C ARG A 192 -19.14 5.96 -5.45
N TYR A 193 -18.24 6.53 -4.62
CA TYR A 193 -18.39 6.60 -3.16
C TYR A 193 -18.66 5.24 -2.49
N SER A 194 -18.13 4.16 -3.05
CA SER A 194 -18.53 2.80 -2.73
C SER A 194 -17.39 2.00 -2.09
N ASN A 195 -17.75 1.05 -1.25
CA ASN A 195 -16.81 0.15 -0.58
C ASN A 195 -17.20 -1.30 -0.83
N ILE A 196 -16.22 -2.16 -1.17
CA ILE A 196 -16.41 -3.60 -1.34
C ILE A 196 -17.50 -3.90 -2.41
N ALA A 197 -17.31 -3.37 -3.59
CA ALA A 197 -18.23 -3.62 -4.71
C ALA A 197 -17.61 -4.57 -5.74
N LYS A 198 -18.38 -5.53 -6.23
CA LYS A 198 -17.94 -6.46 -7.26
C LYS A 198 -18.97 -6.58 -8.37
N ALA A 199 -18.54 -6.43 -9.63
CA ALA A 199 -19.38 -6.52 -10.82
C ALA A 199 -20.63 -5.62 -10.75
N CYS A 200 -20.52 -4.44 -10.13
CA CYS A 200 -21.60 -3.48 -10.02
C CYS A 200 -21.52 -2.43 -11.13
N ILE A 201 -22.68 -1.98 -11.59
CA ILE A 201 -22.83 -1.02 -12.68
C ILE A 201 -23.71 0.15 -12.20
N ASP A 202 -23.41 1.39 -12.62
CA ASP A 202 -24.21 2.60 -12.40
C ASP A 202 -24.72 2.76 -10.95
N SER A 203 -23.85 2.45 -9.96
CA SER A 203 -24.25 2.40 -8.56
C SER A 203 -23.40 3.35 -7.70
N GLN A 204 -24.01 3.90 -6.65
CA GLN A 204 -23.36 4.89 -5.80
C GLN A 204 -23.68 4.67 -4.33
N PHE A 205 -22.67 4.95 -3.44
CA PHE A 205 -22.84 4.78 -2.01
C PHE A 205 -23.28 3.35 -1.64
N ILE A 206 -22.61 2.33 -2.18
CA ILE A 206 -22.91 0.93 -1.89
C ILE A 206 -21.80 0.29 -1.04
N TYR A 207 -22.20 -0.67 -0.20
CA TYR A 207 -21.28 -1.43 0.65
C TYR A 207 -21.55 -2.93 0.51
N ASP A 208 -20.52 -3.73 0.20
CA ASP A 208 -20.58 -5.18 0.00
C ASP A 208 -21.72 -5.62 -0.93
N CYS A 209 -21.79 -5.01 -2.12
CA CYS A 209 -22.75 -5.35 -3.17
C CYS A 209 -22.08 -6.13 -4.28
N ILE A 210 -22.76 -7.17 -4.79
CA ILE A 210 -22.26 -8.03 -5.87
C ILE A 210 -23.30 -8.14 -6.97
N ASP A 211 -22.87 -7.98 -8.23
CA ASP A 211 -23.70 -8.08 -9.43
C ASP A 211 -24.96 -7.19 -9.36
N CYS A 212 -24.78 -5.95 -8.89
CA CYS A 212 -25.87 -4.99 -8.73
C CYS A 212 -25.79 -3.88 -9.76
N GLN A 213 -26.95 -3.39 -10.18
CA GLN A 213 -27.07 -2.28 -11.12
C GLN A 213 -28.06 -1.23 -10.60
N ASP A 214 -27.81 0.05 -10.88
CA ASP A 214 -28.70 1.14 -10.48
C ASP A 214 -29.08 1.05 -8.99
N CYS A 215 -28.08 0.97 -8.10
CA CYS A 215 -28.28 0.90 -6.65
C CYS A 215 -27.69 2.14 -5.97
N PHE A 216 -28.44 2.70 -5.03
CA PHE A 216 -28.06 3.91 -4.29
C PHE A 216 -28.24 3.73 -2.79
N MET A 217 -27.24 4.14 -1.97
CA MET A 217 -27.24 3.99 -0.51
C MET A 217 -27.64 2.58 -0.05
N SER A 218 -27.00 1.55 -0.59
CA SER A 218 -27.41 0.18 -0.36
C SER A 218 -26.28 -0.66 0.26
N TYR A 219 -26.67 -1.71 0.98
CA TYR A 219 -25.78 -2.58 1.73
C TYR A 219 -26.12 -4.06 1.47
N GLY A 220 -25.09 -4.89 1.26
CA GLY A 220 -25.21 -6.34 1.26
C GLY A 220 -26.05 -6.93 0.12
N LEU A 221 -26.28 -6.20 -0.96
CA LEU A 221 -27.14 -6.65 -2.05
C LEU A 221 -26.44 -7.63 -3.00
N ARG A 222 -27.21 -8.59 -3.53
CA ARG A 222 -26.77 -9.58 -4.52
C ARG A 222 -27.76 -9.64 -5.68
N ASN A 223 -27.28 -9.41 -6.92
CA ASN A 223 -28.10 -9.48 -8.15
C ASN A 223 -29.36 -8.60 -8.07
N LYS A 224 -29.20 -7.32 -7.67
CA LYS A 224 -30.34 -6.40 -7.48
C LYS A 224 -30.23 -5.20 -8.40
N ARG A 225 -31.41 -4.64 -8.74
CA ARG A 225 -31.52 -3.45 -9.57
C ARG A 225 -32.58 -2.48 -9.03
N TYR A 226 -32.35 -1.17 -9.19
CA TYR A 226 -33.22 -0.08 -8.72
C TYR A 226 -33.48 -0.11 -7.21
N PHE A 227 -32.42 -0.26 -6.41
CA PHE A 227 -32.53 -0.27 -4.94
C PHE A 227 -32.04 1.06 -4.34
N PHE A 228 -32.85 1.57 -3.41
CA PHE A 228 -32.50 2.67 -2.54
C PHE A 228 -32.71 2.25 -1.07
N LYS A 229 -31.66 2.39 -0.23
CA LYS A 229 -31.67 1.96 1.19
C LYS A 229 -32.24 0.54 1.38
N ASN A 230 -31.78 -0.38 0.55
CA ASN A 230 -32.18 -1.79 0.50
C ASN A 230 -33.65 -2.06 0.18
N LYS A 231 -34.38 -1.09 -0.36
CA LYS A 231 -35.74 -1.27 -0.86
C LYS A 231 -35.77 -1.08 -2.38
N GLN A 232 -36.47 -1.96 -3.09
CA GLN A 232 -36.65 -1.86 -4.53
C GLN A 232 -37.72 -0.83 -4.89
N TYR A 233 -37.48 -0.10 -5.97
CA TYR A 233 -38.40 0.89 -6.54
C TYR A 233 -38.60 0.64 -8.04
N PRO A 234 -39.72 1.09 -8.63
CA PRO A 234 -39.79 1.25 -10.07
C PRO A 234 -38.71 2.20 -10.59
N GLU A 235 -38.23 2.00 -11.81
CA GLU A 235 -37.18 2.78 -12.44
C GLU A 235 -37.41 4.30 -12.35
N GLU A 236 -38.59 4.77 -12.74
CA GLU A 236 -38.95 6.19 -12.72
C GLU A 236 -38.90 6.80 -11.30
N GLU A 237 -39.31 6.05 -10.28
CA GLU A 237 -39.26 6.50 -8.90
C GLU A 237 -37.82 6.50 -8.39
N TYR A 238 -37.02 5.49 -8.71
CA TYR A 238 -35.60 5.42 -8.36
C TYR A 238 -34.83 6.62 -8.95
N GLU A 239 -35.09 6.96 -10.22
CA GLU A 239 -34.44 8.11 -10.85
C GLU A 239 -34.84 9.44 -10.18
N LYS A 240 -36.10 9.63 -9.81
CA LYS A 240 -36.56 10.80 -9.07
C LYS A 240 -35.87 10.90 -7.70
N ILE A 241 -35.71 9.78 -6.99
CA ILE A 241 -35.00 9.73 -5.73
C ILE A 241 -33.55 10.14 -5.95
N LEU A 242 -32.86 9.55 -6.93
CA LEU A 242 -31.46 9.87 -7.23
C LEU A 242 -31.26 11.35 -7.58
N GLN A 243 -32.11 11.92 -8.42
CA GLN A 243 -32.10 13.32 -8.81
C GLN A 243 -32.30 14.26 -7.62
N SER A 244 -33.13 13.88 -6.63
CA SER A 244 -33.40 14.70 -5.45
C SER A 244 -32.17 14.94 -4.56
N TYR A 245 -31.12 14.13 -4.70
CA TYR A 245 -29.86 14.29 -3.96
C TYR A 245 -28.90 15.30 -4.61
N GLN A 246 -29.13 15.71 -5.86
CA GLN A 246 -28.29 16.69 -6.58
C GLN A 246 -26.78 16.37 -6.44
N LEU A 247 -26.37 15.16 -6.82
CA LEU A 247 -25.01 14.66 -6.64
C LEU A 247 -23.96 15.36 -7.53
N ASP A 248 -24.39 16.26 -8.41
CA ASP A 248 -23.56 17.20 -9.15
C ASP A 248 -23.16 18.41 -8.32
N THR A 249 -23.70 18.56 -7.08
CA THR A 249 -23.39 19.65 -6.13
C THR A 249 -22.58 19.14 -4.94
N PHE A 250 -21.74 20.00 -4.40
CA PHE A 250 -20.96 19.68 -3.19
C PHE A 250 -21.85 19.47 -1.96
N SER A 251 -22.90 20.31 -1.80
CA SER A 251 -23.87 20.19 -0.71
C SER A 251 -24.66 18.88 -0.79
N GLY A 252 -25.08 18.46 -2.00
CA GLY A 252 -25.78 17.20 -2.23
C GLY A 252 -24.91 15.99 -1.90
N VAL A 253 -23.66 15.97 -2.36
CA VAL A 253 -22.71 14.89 -2.02
C VAL A 253 -22.42 14.86 -0.51
N LYS A 254 -22.28 16.02 0.15
CA LYS A 254 -22.07 16.10 1.59
C LYS A 254 -23.25 15.52 2.39
N LYS A 255 -24.48 15.86 1.98
CA LYS A 255 -25.72 15.29 2.53
C LYS A 255 -25.75 13.76 2.34
N ALA A 256 -25.52 13.30 1.11
CA ALA A 256 -25.51 11.86 0.79
C ALA A 256 -24.46 11.08 1.60
N LYS A 257 -23.23 11.62 1.73
CA LYS A 257 -22.17 11.01 2.56
C LYS A 257 -22.57 10.86 4.03
N LYS A 258 -23.25 11.87 4.59
CA LYS A 258 -23.73 11.82 5.99
C LYS A 258 -24.79 10.73 6.17
N GLU A 259 -25.84 10.76 5.35
CA GLU A 259 -26.91 9.76 5.41
C GLU A 259 -26.40 8.33 5.15
N TYR A 260 -25.51 8.16 4.18
CA TYR A 260 -24.91 6.86 3.90
C TYR A 260 -24.11 6.32 5.09
N LYS A 261 -23.33 7.16 5.76
CA LYS A 261 -22.58 6.76 6.95
C LYS A 261 -23.49 6.28 8.06
N GLU A 262 -24.58 7.01 8.33
CA GLU A 262 -25.60 6.62 9.32
C GLU A 262 -26.30 5.32 8.92
N PHE A 263 -26.69 5.20 7.65
CA PHE A 263 -27.34 4.01 7.12
C PHE A 263 -26.48 2.75 7.28
N ILE A 264 -25.21 2.80 6.85
CA ILE A 264 -24.35 1.60 6.91
C ILE A 264 -23.94 1.20 8.33
N LEU A 265 -23.93 2.11 9.31
CA LEU A 265 -23.61 1.76 10.70
C LEU A 265 -24.69 0.88 11.35
N ASN A 266 -25.92 0.93 10.86
CA ASN A 266 -27.02 0.10 11.34
C ASN A 266 -27.01 -1.33 10.75
N HIS A 267 -26.04 -1.65 9.88
CA HIS A 267 -25.94 -2.95 9.24
C HIS A 267 -24.66 -3.68 9.70
N PRO A 268 -24.71 -5.00 9.87
CA PRO A 268 -23.56 -5.75 10.35
C PRO A 268 -22.41 -5.77 9.33
N ARG A 269 -21.20 -5.93 9.82
CA ARG A 269 -20.00 -6.18 9.02
C ARG A 269 -19.64 -7.67 9.11
N ARG A 270 -19.15 -8.21 8.02
CA ARG A 270 -18.51 -9.51 8.00
C ARG A 270 -17.23 -9.46 8.84
N TYR A 271 -16.98 -10.46 9.67
CA TYR A 271 -15.83 -10.49 10.57
C TYR A 271 -14.47 -10.30 9.85
N ALA A 272 -14.34 -10.79 8.63
CA ALA A 272 -13.20 -10.64 7.75
C ALA A 272 -13.60 -10.87 6.30
N LEU A 273 -12.91 -10.21 5.37
CA LEU A 273 -13.10 -10.40 3.93
C LEU A 273 -12.19 -11.53 3.44
N VAL A 274 -12.58 -12.77 3.73
CA VAL A 274 -11.86 -13.98 3.32
C VAL A 274 -12.76 -14.79 2.38
N PHE A 275 -12.33 -14.91 1.11
CA PHE A 275 -13.14 -15.51 0.05
C PHE A 275 -12.39 -16.62 -0.69
N ARG A 276 -13.02 -17.79 -0.84
CA ARG A 276 -12.44 -18.95 -1.56
C ARG A 276 -11.04 -19.29 -1.05
N CYS A 277 -10.89 -19.36 0.26
CA CYS A 277 -9.62 -19.64 0.90
C CYS A 277 -9.68 -20.96 1.69
N LEU A 278 -8.54 -21.64 1.77
CA LEU A 278 -8.35 -22.80 2.63
C LEU A 278 -7.35 -22.45 3.75
N ASN A 279 -7.73 -22.70 5.01
CA ASN A 279 -6.88 -22.51 6.19
C ASN A 279 -6.18 -21.12 6.21
N SER A 280 -6.93 -20.07 5.94
CA SER A 280 -6.39 -18.70 5.85
C SER A 280 -6.98 -17.80 6.93
N LEU A 281 -6.14 -16.88 7.45
CA LEU A 281 -6.45 -15.95 8.53
C LEU A 281 -5.87 -14.56 8.20
N GLY A 282 -6.73 -13.56 8.17
CA GLY A 282 -6.35 -12.20 7.79
C GLY A 282 -7.56 -11.38 7.41
N ASP A 283 -7.34 -10.31 6.66
CA ASP A 283 -8.43 -9.53 6.08
C ASP A 283 -8.12 -9.16 4.63
N ILE A 284 -9.16 -9.12 3.76
CA ILE A 284 -9.02 -8.91 2.32
C ILE A 284 -8.16 -10.02 1.68
N VAL A 285 -8.43 -11.26 2.01
CA VAL A 285 -7.71 -12.44 1.47
C VAL A 285 -8.63 -13.21 0.52
N SER A 286 -8.17 -13.50 -0.68
CA SER A 286 -8.98 -14.26 -1.67
C SER A 286 -8.16 -15.27 -2.46
N ASP A 287 -8.83 -16.35 -2.88
CA ASP A 287 -8.26 -17.36 -3.77
C ASP A 287 -6.93 -17.96 -3.24
N SER A 288 -6.81 -18.14 -1.93
CA SER A 288 -5.54 -18.40 -1.25
C SER A 288 -5.59 -19.62 -0.33
N LYS A 289 -4.42 -20.20 -0.04
CA LYS A 289 -4.28 -21.39 0.81
C LYS A 289 -3.17 -21.19 1.84
N ASN A 290 -3.44 -21.51 3.12
CA ASN A 290 -2.48 -21.37 4.23
C ASN A 290 -1.89 -19.94 4.37
N VAL A 291 -2.67 -18.91 4.05
CA VAL A 291 -2.25 -17.51 4.21
C VAL A 291 -2.70 -17.02 5.57
N LYS A 292 -1.76 -16.69 6.48
CA LYS A 292 -2.07 -16.34 7.86
C LYS A 292 -1.49 -14.98 8.26
N TYR A 293 -2.22 -14.22 9.08
CA TYR A 293 -1.84 -12.89 9.59
C TYR A 293 -1.46 -11.90 8.47
N SER A 294 -2.13 -12.07 7.31
CA SER A 294 -1.84 -11.31 6.09
C SER A 294 -3.03 -10.46 5.66
N PHE A 295 -2.76 -9.37 4.95
CA PHE A 295 -3.76 -8.38 4.59
C PHE A 295 -3.62 -8.00 3.12
N VAL A 296 -4.76 -7.88 2.41
CA VAL A 296 -4.78 -7.59 0.97
C VAL A 296 -3.98 -8.63 0.16
N ALA A 297 -4.28 -9.91 0.37
CA ALA A 297 -3.63 -11.04 -0.30
C ALA A 297 -4.56 -11.69 -1.33
N LYS A 298 -4.01 -12.08 -2.48
CA LYS A 298 -4.77 -12.79 -3.51
C LYS A 298 -3.90 -13.86 -4.18
N ASN A 299 -4.53 -15.03 -4.47
CA ASN A 299 -3.85 -16.11 -5.20
C ASN A 299 -2.48 -16.46 -4.61
N SER A 300 -2.41 -16.57 -3.27
CA SER A 300 -1.17 -16.81 -2.53
C SER A 300 -1.24 -18.13 -1.76
N GLU A 301 -0.10 -18.78 -1.57
CA GLU A 301 0.00 -20.07 -0.87
C GLU A 301 1.13 -20.05 0.16
N ASN A 302 0.87 -20.57 1.38
CA ASN A 302 1.85 -20.68 2.47
C ASN A 302 2.56 -19.34 2.80
N CYS A 303 1.82 -18.21 2.79
CA CYS A 303 2.36 -16.90 3.11
C CYS A 303 1.89 -16.41 4.48
N ARG A 304 2.79 -15.75 5.24
CA ARG A 304 2.46 -15.21 6.58
C ARG A 304 2.97 -13.78 6.76
N TYR A 305 2.29 -13.03 7.63
CA TYR A 305 2.68 -11.67 8.06
C TYR A 305 2.88 -10.68 6.92
N SER A 306 2.21 -10.91 5.79
CA SER A 306 2.41 -10.19 4.52
C SER A 306 1.26 -9.24 4.22
N ASP A 307 1.52 -8.23 3.38
CA ASP A 307 0.53 -7.24 2.98
C ASP A 307 0.68 -6.81 1.51
N PHE A 308 -0.44 -6.62 0.82
CA PHE A 308 -0.49 -6.30 -0.61
C PHE A 308 0.26 -7.33 -1.47
N ILE A 309 -0.08 -8.60 -1.34
CA ILE A 309 0.60 -9.68 -2.02
C ILE A 309 -0.28 -10.40 -3.03
N GLY A 310 0.39 -10.92 -4.07
CA GLY A 310 -0.18 -11.73 -5.12
C GLY A 310 -1.25 -11.04 -5.96
N ASP A 311 -1.44 -11.56 -7.14
CA ASP A 311 -2.56 -11.24 -8.01
C ASP A 311 -2.96 -12.47 -8.84
N THR A 312 -3.83 -12.29 -9.83
CA THR A 312 -4.33 -13.39 -10.66
C THR A 312 -3.24 -14.01 -11.53
N LEU A 313 -2.23 -13.24 -11.94
CA LEU A 313 -1.18 -13.66 -12.86
C LEU A 313 0.14 -13.99 -12.14
N SER A 314 0.36 -13.40 -10.97
CA SER A 314 1.63 -13.45 -10.24
C SER A 314 1.41 -13.91 -8.79
N PRO A 315 1.20 -15.24 -8.56
CA PRO A 315 0.98 -15.78 -7.22
C PRO A 315 2.24 -15.70 -6.34
N ASP A 316 2.09 -15.35 -5.07
CA ASP A 316 3.16 -15.46 -4.08
C ASP A 316 3.09 -16.77 -3.32
N LYS A 317 4.23 -17.41 -3.07
CA LYS A 317 4.29 -18.74 -2.43
C LYS A 317 5.41 -18.87 -1.41
N ASP A 318 5.17 -19.70 -0.39
CA ASP A 318 6.19 -20.14 0.57
C ASP A 318 7.04 -18.98 1.10
N SER A 319 6.42 -17.86 1.47
CA SER A 319 7.11 -16.61 1.78
C SER A 319 6.48 -15.88 2.97
N PHE A 320 7.33 -15.29 3.82
CA PHE A 320 6.89 -14.55 4.99
C PHE A 320 7.31 -13.08 4.91
N ASP A 321 6.52 -12.20 5.55
CA ASP A 321 6.84 -10.79 5.67
C ASP A 321 7.06 -10.07 4.33
N LEU A 322 6.21 -10.35 3.35
CA LEU A 322 6.21 -9.63 2.06
C LEU A 322 5.35 -8.37 2.13
N THR A 323 5.76 -7.33 1.42
CA THR A 323 5.02 -6.08 1.26
C THR A 323 5.03 -5.63 -0.20
N LEU A 324 3.85 -5.48 -0.84
CA LEU A 324 3.71 -5.07 -2.24
C LEU A 324 4.48 -5.98 -3.22
N CYS A 325 4.29 -7.28 -3.09
CA CYS A 325 4.97 -8.28 -3.91
C CYS A 325 4.00 -9.02 -4.84
N GLY A 326 4.51 -9.51 -5.98
CA GLY A 326 3.78 -10.35 -6.92
C GLY A 326 4.70 -11.33 -7.64
N GLY A 327 4.35 -12.64 -7.63
CA GLY A 327 5.17 -13.70 -8.24
C GLY A 327 6.46 -14.03 -7.47
N VAL A 328 6.44 -13.83 -6.15
CA VAL A 328 7.59 -14.06 -5.29
C VAL A 328 7.45 -15.40 -4.58
N SER A 329 8.54 -16.16 -4.50
CA SER A 329 8.57 -17.45 -3.80
C SER A 329 9.79 -17.62 -2.91
N GLU A 330 9.64 -18.43 -1.84
CA GLU A 330 10.70 -18.80 -0.89
C GLU A 330 11.51 -17.59 -0.39
N SER A 331 10.80 -16.48 -0.07
CA SER A 331 11.40 -15.20 0.22
C SER A 331 10.97 -14.67 1.60
N TYR A 332 11.78 -13.81 2.18
CA TYR A 332 11.56 -13.31 3.53
C TYR A 332 11.92 -11.82 3.67
N GLU A 333 11.05 -11.05 4.36
CA GLU A 333 11.20 -9.60 4.56
C GLU A 333 11.57 -8.85 3.26
N CYS A 334 10.73 -9.00 2.22
CA CYS A 334 10.90 -8.29 0.95
C CYS A 334 9.84 -7.21 0.77
N MET A 335 10.25 -6.09 0.14
CA MET A 335 9.36 -5.01 -0.24
C MET A 335 9.50 -4.70 -1.73
N VAL A 336 8.35 -4.69 -2.45
CA VAL A 336 8.28 -4.48 -3.89
C VAL A 336 9.16 -5.49 -4.64
N GLY A 337 8.80 -6.77 -4.50
CA GLY A 337 9.39 -7.88 -5.25
C GLY A 337 8.48 -8.28 -6.41
N ASP A 338 9.05 -8.50 -7.59
CA ASP A 338 8.32 -8.97 -8.75
C ASP A 338 9.05 -10.13 -9.43
N HIS A 339 8.32 -11.26 -9.67
CA HIS A 339 8.84 -12.46 -10.34
C HIS A 339 10.23 -12.90 -9.83
N SER A 340 10.35 -13.07 -8.52
CA SER A 340 11.62 -13.30 -7.84
C SER A 340 11.56 -14.49 -6.88
N GLN A 341 12.72 -15.13 -6.59
CA GLN A 341 12.80 -16.29 -5.73
C GLN A 341 14.03 -16.22 -4.81
N LEU A 342 13.91 -16.79 -3.59
CA LEU A 342 15.00 -16.87 -2.60
C LEU A 342 15.60 -15.50 -2.26
N ASN A 343 14.75 -14.46 -2.24
CA ASN A 343 15.18 -13.12 -1.88
C ASN A 343 14.93 -12.85 -0.39
N PHE A 344 15.95 -12.40 0.32
CA PHE A 344 15.88 -12.10 1.74
C PHE A 344 16.31 -10.66 1.98
N PHE A 345 15.46 -9.87 2.64
CA PHE A 345 15.73 -8.47 2.94
C PHE A 345 15.97 -7.64 1.66
N ALA A 346 15.15 -7.85 0.64
CA ALA A 346 15.30 -7.17 -0.65
C ALA A 346 14.28 -6.04 -0.82
N LEU A 347 14.77 -4.90 -1.31
CA LEU A 347 13.99 -3.70 -1.60
C LEU A 347 13.96 -3.45 -3.11
N PHE A 348 12.78 -3.37 -3.72
CA PHE A 348 12.61 -3.09 -5.15
C PHE A 348 13.44 -4.02 -6.05
N SER A 349 13.34 -5.33 -5.84
CA SER A 349 14.08 -6.32 -6.61
C SER A 349 13.15 -7.07 -7.56
N VAL A 350 13.50 -7.07 -8.86
CA VAL A 350 12.65 -7.58 -9.93
C VAL A 350 13.38 -8.66 -10.73
N LYS A 351 12.69 -9.76 -11.07
CA LYS A 351 13.21 -10.88 -11.88
C LYS A 351 14.56 -11.40 -11.38
N SER A 352 14.70 -11.55 -10.07
CA SER A 352 15.98 -11.85 -9.43
C SER A 352 15.90 -13.08 -8.53
N GLN A 353 17.06 -13.71 -8.26
CA GLN A 353 17.16 -14.94 -7.50
C GLN A 353 18.33 -14.91 -6.52
N ASP A 354 18.12 -15.41 -5.29
CA ASP A 354 19.13 -15.52 -4.23
C ASP A 354 19.81 -14.16 -3.93
N LEU A 355 18.98 -13.17 -3.62
CA LEU A 355 19.44 -11.86 -3.19
C LEU A 355 19.35 -11.73 -1.68
N LYS A 356 20.37 -11.14 -1.05
CA LYS A 356 20.41 -10.86 0.40
C LYS A 356 20.81 -9.41 0.62
N TYR A 357 19.98 -8.64 1.35
CA TYR A 357 20.23 -7.22 1.67
C TYR A 357 20.52 -6.39 0.41
N THR A 358 19.60 -6.39 -0.54
CA THR A 358 19.77 -5.66 -1.81
C THR A 358 18.72 -4.58 -2.01
N GLN A 359 19.08 -3.54 -2.77
CA GLN A 359 18.17 -2.47 -3.15
C GLN A 359 18.25 -2.17 -4.64
N HIS A 360 17.09 -2.07 -5.33
CA HIS A 360 16.99 -1.79 -6.77
C HIS A 360 17.85 -2.73 -7.65
N CYS A 361 17.79 -4.04 -7.38
CA CYS A 361 18.48 -5.04 -8.16
C CYS A 361 17.54 -5.70 -9.18
N HIS A 362 17.92 -5.68 -10.46
CA HIS A 362 17.09 -6.15 -11.57
C HIS A 362 17.79 -7.22 -12.39
N ASN A 363 17.11 -8.37 -12.58
CA ASN A 363 17.65 -9.51 -13.33
C ASN A 363 19.02 -9.99 -12.79
N CYS A 364 19.12 -10.16 -11.48
CA CYS A 364 20.34 -10.53 -10.78
C CYS A 364 20.21 -11.89 -10.10
N LYS A 365 21.35 -12.56 -9.91
CA LYS A 365 21.44 -13.79 -9.12
C LYS A 365 22.63 -13.73 -8.18
N HIS A 366 22.49 -14.37 -7.00
CA HIS A 366 23.57 -14.51 -6.02
C HIS A 366 24.22 -13.16 -5.69
N SER A 367 23.47 -12.28 -5.02
CA SER A 367 23.98 -10.97 -4.65
C SER A 367 23.79 -10.67 -3.16
N LEU A 368 24.80 -10.08 -2.52
CA LEU A 368 24.80 -9.72 -1.09
C LEU A 368 25.22 -8.26 -0.90
N GLY A 369 24.38 -7.49 -0.19
CA GLY A 369 24.71 -6.10 0.19
C GLY A 369 24.83 -5.13 -0.99
N SER A 370 24.12 -5.36 -2.10
CA SER A 370 24.30 -4.61 -3.35
C SER A 370 23.18 -3.63 -3.63
N VAL A 371 23.51 -2.53 -4.31
CA VAL A 371 22.59 -1.43 -4.63
C VAL A 371 22.64 -1.11 -6.13
N GLY A 372 21.47 -1.08 -6.78
CA GLY A 372 21.32 -0.64 -8.17
C GLY A 372 21.89 -1.58 -9.24
N ILE A 373 22.27 -2.80 -8.88
CA ILE A 373 22.89 -3.78 -9.80
C ILE A 373 21.88 -4.30 -10.81
N ARG A 374 22.34 -4.44 -12.05
CA ARG A 374 21.53 -4.94 -13.18
C ARG A 374 22.24 -6.06 -13.92
N ASN A 375 21.49 -7.09 -14.34
CA ASN A 375 21.99 -8.16 -15.22
C ASN A 375 23.32 -8.77 -14.74
N SER A 376 23.45 -9.10 -13.46
CA SER A 376 24.71 -9.53 -12.87
C SER A 376 24.55 -10.71 -11.90
N ASN A 377 25.58 -11.50 -11.76
CA ASN A 377 25.63 -12.65 -10.86
C ASN A 377 26.89 -12.57 -9.98
N TYR A 378 26.82 -13.14 -8.78
CA TYR A 378 27.95 -13.24 -7.83
C TYR A 378 28.52 -11.88 -7.45
N VAL A 379 27.68 -10.98 -6.95
CA VAL A 379 28.05 -9.62 -6.59
C VAL A 379 27.96 -9.43 -5.07
N ILE A 380 29.00 -8.86 -4.46
CA ILE A 380 28.99 -8.46 -3.06
C ILE A 380 29.41 -7.00 -2.98
N PHE A 381 28.60 -6.13 -2.34
CA PHE A 381 28.85 -4.68 -2.22
C PHE A 381 29.22 -4.03 -3.56
N ASN A 382 28.45 -4.34 -4.60
CA ASN A 382 28.62 -3.92 -6.00
C ASN A 382 29.89 -4.43 -6.69
N LYS A 383 30.75 -5.20 -6.00
CA LYS A 383 31.94 -5.83 -6.59
C LYS A 383 31.61 -7.19 -7.18
N GLN A 384 32.04 -7.42 -8.41
CA GLN A 384 31.88 -8.68 -9.12
C GLN A 384 32.93 -9.69 -8.65
N TYR A 385 32.50 -10.92 -8.37
CA TYR A 385 33.34 -12.04 -8.00
C TYR A 385 33.14 -13.24 -8.95
N THR A 386 34.05 -14.20 -8.91
CA THR A 386 33.81 -15.54 -9.45
C THR A 386 32.79 -16.28 -8.55
N LYS A 387 32.23 -17.37 -9.06
CA LYS A 387 31.33 -18.22 -8.26
C LYS A 387 32.04 -18.71 -6.99
N GLU A 388 33.23 -19.24 -7.14
CA GLU A 388 34.03 -19.80 -6.05
C GLU A 388 34.42 -18.78 -4.99
N GLU A 389 34.75 -17.57 -5.40
CA GLU A 389 35.04 -16.47 -4.48
C GLU A 389 33.79 -16.03 -3.70
N TYR A 390 32.65 -15.89 -4.41
CA TYR A 390 31.36 -15.55 -3.79
C TYR A 390 30.96 -16.59 -2.75
N GLU A 391 30.98 -17.88 -3.11
CA GLU A 391 30.62 -18.99 -2.22
C GLU A 391 31.52 -19.10 -0.97
N LYS A 392 32.76 -18.61 -1.06
CA LYS A 392 33.69 -18.54 0.09
C LYS A 392 33.48 -17.28 0.94
N LEU A 393 33.18 -16.12 0.31
CA LEU A 393 33.12 -14.82 1.00
C LEU A 393 31.76 -14.56 1.63
N ALA A 394 30.66 -14.84 0.92
CA ALA A 394 29.31 -14.53 1.41
C ALA A 394 28.98 -15.20 2.76
N PRO A 395 29.30 -16.49 3.02
CA PRO A 395 29.08 -17.09 4.35
C PRO A 395 29.92 -16.44 5.46
N LYS A 396 31.14 -15.96 5.15
CA LYS A 396 31.98 -15.26 6.14
C LYS A 396 31.38 -13.92 6.53
N ILE A 397 30.80 -13.18 5.57
CA ILE A 397 30.10 -11.93 5.82
C ILE A 397 28.85 -12.17 6.68
N ILE A 398 28.07 -13.18 6.36
CA ILE A 398 26.89 -13.55 7.14
C ILE A 398 27.29 -13.88 8.59
N LYS A 399 28.32 -14.67 8.79
CA LYS A 399 28.86 -14.98 10.13
C LYS A 399 29.34 -13.71 10.86
N HIS A 400 30.01 -12.81 10.14
CA HIS A 400 30.48 -11.53 10.70
C HIS A 400 29.32 -10.62 11.14
N MET A 401 28.15 -10.65 10.49
CA MET A 401 26.96 -9.91 10.94
C MET A 401 26.49 -10.37 12.33
N ASP A 402 26.71 -11.62 12.69
CA ASP A 402 26.40 -12.15 14.03
C ASP A 402 27.51 -11.81 15.05
N GLU A 403 28.78 -11.81 14.63
CA GLU A 403 29.94 -11.52 15.47
C GLU A 403 30.11 -10.01 15.74
N MET A 404 29.76 -9.16 14.76
CA MET A 404 29.79 -7.69 14.87
C MET A 404 28.44 -7.09 14.41
N PRO A 405 27.38 -7.24 15.22
CA PRO A 405 26.06 -6.73 14.89
C PRO A 405 26.03 -5.20 14.86
N TYR A 406 25.09 -4.66 14.08
CA TYR A 406 24.76 -3.24 14.12
C TYR A 406 23.79 -2.97 15.29
N THR A 407 24.02 -1.92 16.05
CA THR A 407 23.09 -1.46 17.08
C THR A 407 22.61 -0.05 16.73
N ASP A 408 21.29 0.12 16.65
CA ASP A 408 20.67 1.42 16.37
C ASP A 408 20.69 2.33 17.62
N LYS A 409 20.33 3.61 17.43
CA LYS A 409 20.29 4.61 18.51
C LYS A 409 19.31 4.26 19.64
N ALA A 410 18.31 3.46 19.36
CA ALA A 410 17.34 2.98 20.36
C ALA A 410 17.82 1.72 21.10
N GLY A 411 18.99 1.18 20.76
CA GLY A 411 19.59 -0.01 21.35
C GLY A 411 19.09 -1.32 20.78
N ASN A 412 18.37 -1.32 19.64
CA ASN A 412 18.00 -2.55 18.96
C ASN A 412 19.19 -3.13 18.21
N VAL A 413 19.35 -4.45 18.26
CA VAL A 413 20.48 -5.19 17.69
C VAL A 413 20.09 -5.87 16.40
N TYR A 414 20.83 -5.63 15.34
CA TYR A 414 20.59 -6.17 14.00
C TYR A 414 21.71 -7.13 13.59
N LYS A 415 21.38 -8.42 13.61
CA LYS A 415 22.21 -9.54 13.15
C LYS A 415 21.73 -10.01 11.77
N TYR A 416 22.36 -11.03 11.22
CA TYR A 416 21.79 -11.73 10.08
C TYR A 416 20.37 -12.25 10.42
N GLY A 417 19.43 -12.07 9.51
CA GLY A 417 18.03 -12.41 9.76
C GLY A 417 17.14 -11.22 10.12
N GLU A 418 17.69 -10.04 10.40
CA GLU A 418 16.93 -8.83 10.64
C GLU A 418 16.96 -7.89 9.43
N PHE A 419 15.79 -7.33 9.08
CA PHE A 419 15.68 -6.32 8.03
C PHE A 419 16.41 -5.02 8.39
N TYR A 420 16.55 -4.11 7.46
CA TYR A 420 17.26 -2.84 7.62
C TYR A 420 16.74 -2.00 8.80
N PRO A 421 17.62 -1.40 9.60
CA PRO A 421 17.26 -0.44 10.65
C PRO A 421 16.47 0.75 10.08
N ILE A 422 15.42 1.20 10.77
CA ILE A 422 14.61 2.36 10.33
C ILE A 422 15.45 3.63 10.26
N GLU A 423 16.40 3.81 11.19
CA GLU A 423 17.27 5.02 11.22
C GLU A 423 18.18 5.16 10.00
N LEU A 424 18.40 4.07 9.24
CA LEU A 424 19.17 4.08 8.00
C LEU A 424 18.31 4.32 6.76
N SER A 425 16.99 4.40 6.91
CA SER A 425 16.11 4.74 5.80
C SER A 425 16.48 6.09 5.19
N PRO A 426 16.45 6.20 3.85
CA PRO A 426 16.68 7.48 3.18
C PRO A 426 15.55 8.50 3.40
N PHE A 427 14.49 8.10 4.11
CA PHE A 427 13.30 8.92 4.37
C PHE A 427 13.18 9.26 5.85
N GLY A 428 12.76 10.48 6.16
CA GLY A 428 12.23 10.79 7.47
C GLY A 428 10.98 9.95 7.76
N TYR A 429 10.75 9.61 9.03
CA TYR A 429 9.59 8.79 9.40
C TYR A 429 8.27 9.37 8.84
N ASN A 430 8.08 10.69 8.94
CA ASN A 430 6.91 11.41 8.43
C ASN A 430 6.83 11.54 6.89
N GLU A 431 7.92 11.27 6.17
CA GLU A 431 7.91 11.18 4.70
C GLU A 431 7.54 9.79 4.21
N SER A 432 7.81 8.78 5.03
CA SER A 432 7.61 7.37 4.69
C SER A 432 6.13 6.95 4.75
N CYS A 433 5.86 5.72 4.35
CA CYS A 433 4.53 5.13 4.48
C CYS A 433 4.25 4.52 5.88
N ALA A 434 5.23 4.46 6.78
CA ALA A 434 5.07 3.91 8.12
C ALA A 434 4.00 4.61 8.98
N PRO A 435 3.78 5.95 8.90
CA PRO A 435 2.69 6.63 9.60
C PRO A 435 1.29 6.10 9.28
N GLU A 436 1.08 5.47 8.12
CA GLU A 436 -0.19 4.82 7.77
C GLU A 436 -0.52 3.60 8.65
N LEU A 437 0.51 3.00 9.28
CA LEU A 437 0.40 1.87 10.19
C LEU A 437 0.48 2.32 11.66
N LEU A 438 1.39 3.24 11.95
CA LEU A 438 1.62 3.78 13.28
C LEU A 438 1.99 5.27 13.17
N ALA A 439 1.03 6.13 13.42
CA ALA A 439 1.29 7.57 13.51
C ALA A 439 2.12 7.88 14.77
N LEU A 440 3.24 8.58 14.59
CA LEU A 440 4.10 9.07 15.68
C LEU A 440 4.21 10.59 15.60
N SER A 441 4.31 11.25 16.75
CA SER A 441 4.76 12.64 16.78
C SER A 441 6.26 12.74 16.45
N LYS A 442 6.75 13.95 16.20
CA LYS A 442 8.19 14.18 15.97
C LYS A 442 9.03 13.68 17.15
N GLU A 443 8.60 14.03 18.35
CA GLU A 443 9.28 13.66 19.61
C GLU A 443 9.34 12.13 19.74
N GLN A 444 8.20 11.45 19.55
CA GLN A 444 8.12 9.99 19.61
C GLN A 444 8.99 9.28 18.55
N ALA A 445 9.09 9.86 17.35
CA ALA A 445 9.96 9.31 16.31
C ALA A 445 11.44 9.48 16.67
N LEU A 446 11.82 10.67 17.14
CA LEU A 446 13.22 10.97 17.55
C LEU A 446 13.66 10.15 18.77
N GLU A 447 12.79 9.94 19.76
CA GLU A 447 13.06 9.06 20.92
C GLU A 447 13.35 7.61 20.50
N ARG A 448 12.75 7.17 19.39
CA ARG A 448 13.01 5.84 18.79
C ARG A 448 14.22 5.82 17.85
N GLY A 449 14.96 6.93 17.74
CA GLY A 449 16.11 7.07 16.85
C GLY A 449 15.75 7.26 15.38
N TYR A 450 14.47 7.44 15.02
CA TYR A 450 14.05 7.63 13.63
C TYR A 450 14.32 9.07 13.18
N SER A 451 14.69 9.23 11.91
CA SER A 451 14.84 10.56 11.31
C SER A 451 13.47 11.22 11.08
N TRP A 452 13.46 12.56 11.06
CA TRP A 452 12.26 13.35 10.81
C TRP A 452 12.58 14.46 9.82
N GLN A 453 11.70 14.68 8.83
CA GLN A 453 11.84 15.74 7.85
C GLN A 453 11.01 16.96 8.26
N ASP A 454 11.68 18.03 8.67
CA ASP A 454 11.00 19.26 9.07
C ASP A 454 10.42 20.05 7.88
N ASN A 455 11.07 19.93 6.72
CA ASN A 455 10.73 20.69 5.52
C ASN A 455 9.99 19.85 4.48
N VAL A 456 8.96 19.10 4.88
CA VAL A 456 8.06 18.48 3.90
C VAL A 456 7.38 19.56 3.10
N GLN A 457 7.54 19.55 1.77
CA GLN A 457 7.04 20.61 0.89
C GLN A 457 5.53 20.81 1.05
N LYS A 458 5.16 22.03 1.45
CA LYS A 458 3.78 22.44 1.67
C LYS A 458 3.64 23.91 1.32
N THR A 459 2.80 24.21 0.36
CA THR A 459 2.43 25.61 0.03
C THR A 459 1.20 25.98 0.82
N VAL A 460 1.22 27.15 1.46
CA VAL A 460 0.10 27.72 2.23
C VAL A 460 0.04 29.23 2.02
N GLY A 461 -1.15 29.84 2.17
CA GLY A 461 -1.34 31.29 2.11
C GLY A 461 -1.14 31.89 0.71
N LYS A 462 -1.27 31.07 -0.35
CA LYS A 462 -1.20 31.53 -1.76
C LYS A 462 -2.48 31.23 -2.53
N GLU A 463 -3.57 30.97 -1.80
CA GLU A 463 -4.87 30.73 -2.42
C GLU A 463 -5.40 31.98 -3.12
N THR A 464 -5.94 31.79 -4.30
CA THR A 464 -6.63 32.80 -5.10
C THR A 464 -8.15 32.65 -4.99
N LEU A 465 -8.63 31.41 -4.67
CA LEU A 465 -10.03 31.12 -4.50
C LEU A 465 -10.30 30.41 -3.17
N LEU A 466 -11.10 31.03 -2.32
CA LEU A 466 -11.50 30.46 -1.02
C LEU A 466 -12.56 29.38 -1.19
N PRO A 467 -12.61 28.36 -0.31
CA PRO A 467 -13.57 27.25 -0.41
C PRO A 467 -15.04 27.66 -0.48
N LYS A 468 -15.42 28.77 0.20
CA LYS A 468 -16.78 29.32 0.19
C LYS A 468 -17.18 29.97 -1.13
N ASN A 469 -16.22 30.37 -1.95
CA ASN A 469 -16.43 31.02 -3.25
C ASN A 469 -16.41 30.02 -4.42
N ILE A 470 -16.06 28.77 -4.20
CA ILE A 470 -16.12 27.74 -5.23
C ILE A 470 -17.59 27.39 -5.47
N PRO A 471 -18.13 27.47 -6.69
CA PRO A 471 -19.52 27.13 -6.99
C PRO A 471 -19.90 25.75 -6.47
N ASP A 472 -21.14 25.60 -6.01
CA ASP A 472 -21.62 24.35 -5.41
C ASP A 472 -21.80 23.25 -6.47
N SER A 473 -22.38 23.58 -7.65
CA SER A 473 -22.53 22.65 -8.76
C SER A 473 -21.33 22.66 -9.69
N ILE A 474 -20.95 21.48 -10.20
CA ILE A 474 -19.93 21.34 -11.25
C ILE A 474 -20.39 22.00 -12.56
N ASN A 475 -21.69 22.15 -12.78
CA ASN A 475 -22.24 22.77 -13.97
C ASN A 475 -21.96 24.28 -14.04
N ASP A 476 -21.78 24.92 -12.88
CA ASP A 476 -21.51 26.35 -12.74
C ASP A 476 -20.03 26.71 -12.75
N ILE A 477 -19.15 25.73 -12.97
CA ILE A 477 -17.69 25.90 -12.97
C ILE A 477 -17.19 25.80 -14.42
N ASP A 478 -16.42 26.78 -14.86
CA ASP A 478 -15.75 26.79 -16.15
C ASP A 478 -14.23 26.55 -16.04
N ASP A 479 -13.52 26.65 -17.15
CA ASP A 479 -12.08 26.36 -17.21
C ASP A 479 -11.22 27.35 -16.41
N SER A 480 -11.74 28.49 -15.97
CA SER A 480 -11.00 29.44 -15.11
C SER A 480 -10.52 28.82 -13.79
N ILE A 481 -11.20 27.77 -13.31
CA ILE A 481 -10.80 27.01 -12.12
C ILE A 481 -9.38 26.43 -12.21
N LEU A 482 -8.88 26.19 -13.42
CA LEU A 482 -7.53 25.62 -13.65
C LEU A 482 -6.41 26.60 -13.31
N GLU A 483 -6.69 27.91 -13.39
CA GLU A 483 -5.74 28.96 -13.01
C GLU A 483 -5.75 29.23 -11.49
N GLU A 484 -6.83 28.85 -10.81
CA GLU A 484 -7.03 29.12 -9.41
C GLU A 484 -6.15 28.25 -8.50
N VAL A 485 -5.66 28.83 -7.42
CA VAL A 485 -5.01 28.15 -6.32
C VAL A 485 -6.02 28.00 -5.19
N LEU A 486 -6.41 26.78 -4.92
CA LEU A 486 -7.39 26.43 -3.89
C LEU A 486 -6.70 26.19 -2.55
N VAL A 487 -7.46 26.32 -1.45
CA VAL A 487 -7.00 25.96 -0.10
C VAL A 487 -7.82 24.82 0.49
N CYS A 488 -7.13 23.84 1.06
CA CYS A 488 -7.75 22.69 1.70
C CYS A 488 -8.44 23.07 3.00
N VAL A 489 -9.73 22.75 3.15
CA VAL A 489 -10.53 23.03 4.35
C VAL A 489 -10.08 22.26 5.60
N GLU A 490 -9.20 21.28 5.47
CA GLU A 490 -8.77 20.40 6.57
C GLU A 490 -7.34 20.72 7.05
N CYS A 491 -6.39 20.96 6.13
CA CYS A 491 -4.98 21.14 6.49
C CYS A 491 -4.37 22.47 6.01
N ASN A 492 -5.15 23.36 5.41
CA ASN A 492 -4.75 24.67 4.85
C ASN A 492 -3.67 24.61 3.76
N ARG A 493 -3.38 23.41 3.20
CA ARG A 493 -2.46 23.25 2.06
C ARG A 493 -3.10 23.83 0.80
N ASN A 494 -2.32 24.57 0.04
CA ASN A 494 -2.73 24.99 -1.31
C ASN A 494 -2.69 23.80 -2.28
N TYR A 495 -3.62 23.75 -3.22
CA TYR A 495 -3.68 22.77 -4.29
C TYR A 495 -4.33 23.37 -5.54
N LYS A 496 -4.10 22.76 -6.69
CA LYS A 496 -4.75 23.12 -7.96
C LYS A 496 -5.55 21.92 -8.48
N ILE A 497 -6.53 22.22 -9.30
CA ILE A 497 -7.21 21.22 -10.13
C ILE A 497 -6.46 21.14 -11.45
N VAL A 498 -6.04 19.94 -11.86
CA VAL A 498 -5.37 19.76 -13.15
C VAL A 498 -6.41 19.50 -14.26
N GLN A 499 -6.02 19.78 -15.52
CA GLN A 499 -6.92 19.68 -16.68
C GLN A 499 -7.65 18.33 -16.77
N ASN A 500 -6.90 17.22 -16.67
CA ASN A 500 -7.49 15.87 -16.76
C ASN A 500 -8.43 15.56 -15.60
N GLU A 501 -8.14 16.07 -14.41
CA GLU A 501 -9.01 15.96 -13.22
C GLU A 501 -10.34 16.72 -13.44
N PHE A 502 -10.27 17.94 -13.98
CA PHE A 502 -11.45 18.75 -14.27
C PHE A 502 -12.34 18.10 -15.36
N ILE A 503 -11.75 17.61 -16.43
CA ILE A 503 -12.46 16.84 -17.47
C ILE A 503 -13.20 15.65 -16.86
N PHE A 504 -12.53 14.93 -15.95
CA PHE A 504 -13.15 13.80 -15.25
C PHE A 504 -14.36 14.23 -14.41
N TYR A 505 -14.25 15.31 -13.62
CA TYR A 505 -15.36 15.83 -12.82
C TYR A 505 -16.55 16.27 -13.68
N LYS A 506 -16.30 16.97 -14.79
CA LYS A 506 -17.34 17.34 -15.75
C LYS A 506 -18.04 16.11 -16.34
N LYS A 507 -17.27 15.15 -16.85
CA LYS A 507 -17.77 13.89 -17.45
C LYS A 507 -18.61 13.09 -16.47
N MET A 508 -18.16 13.02 -15.22
CA MET A 508 -18.84 12.24 -14.18
C MET A 508 -19.90 13.05 -13.42
N LYS A 509 -20.12 14.33 -13.74
CA LYS A 509 -21.01 15.23 -12.99
C LYS A 509 -20.73 15.17 -11.48
N ILE A 510 -19.50 15.45 -11.08
CA ILE A 510 -19.00 15.40 -9.69
C ILE A 510 -18.52 16.79 -9.30
N PRO A 511 -18.91 17.32 -8.12
CA PRO A 511 -18.45 18.65 -7.68
C PRO A 511 -16.96 18.66 -7.38
N ILE A 512 -16.31 19.82 -7.55
CA ILE A 512 -14.91 20.05 -7.21
C ILE A 512 -14.66 19.75 -5.73
N PRO A 513 -13.62 18.97 -5.38
CA PRO A 513 -13.28 18.68 -3.99
C PRO A 513 -12.81 19.94 -3.24
N ARG A 514 -13.18 20.07 -1.95
CA ARG A 514 -12.72 21.13 -1.04
C ARG A 514 -11.49 20.73 -0.23
N LYS A 515 -10.94 19.54 -0.47
CA LYS A 515 -9.77 18.98 0.22
C LYS A 515 -8.67 18.69 -0.78
N CYS A 516 -7.44 18.94 -0.37
CA CYS A 516 -6.27 18.54 -1.17
C CYS A 516 -6.16 17.02 -1.27
N PHE A 517 -5.36 16.54 -2.22
CA PHE A 517 -5.11 15.11 -2.43
C PHE A 517 -4.71 14.37 -1.15
N PHE A 518 -3.82 14.93 -0.34
CA PHE A 518 -3.33 14.27 0.90
C PHE A 518 -4.46 14.00 1.91
N CYS A 519 -5.34 14.98 2.12
CA CYS A 519 -6.51 14.81 2.99
C CYS A 519 -7.53 13.83 2.38
N ARG A 520 -7.76 13.87 1.07
CA ARG A 520 -8.61 12.89 0.38
C ARG A 520 -8.06 11.48 0.54
N HIS A 521 -6.76 11.29 0.39
CA HIS A 521 -6.09 10.00 0.59
C HIS A 521 -6.19 9.53 2.05
N ALA A 522 -5.90 10.38 3.02
CA ALA A 522 -6.04 10.07 4.44
C ALA A 522 -7.48 9.64 4.81
N ASN A 523 -8.48 10.31 4.25
CA ASN A 523 -9.88 9.94 4.44
C ASN A 523 -10.23 8.55 3.83
N ARG A 524 -9.57 8.15 2.75
CA ARG A 524 -9.73 6.79 2.19
C ARG A 524 -9.05 5.76 3.07
N LEU A 525 -7.83 6.04 3.54
CA LEU A 525 -7.11 5.18 4.48
C LEU A 525 -7.91 4.93 5.77
N ALA A 526 -8.60 5.95 6.28
CA ALA A 526 -9.45 5.82 7.46
C ALA A 526 -10.65 4.86 7.28
N ARG A 527 -11.00 4.49 6.04
CA ARG A 527 -12.01 3.45 5.76
C ARG A 527 -11.45 2.03 5.88
N ARG A 528 -10.13 1.90 5.79
CA ARG A 528 -9.43 0.62 5.91
C ARG A 528 -9.32 0.22 7.37
N ASN A 529 -9.60 -1.04 7.67
CA ASN A 529 -9.24 -1.61 8.95
C ASN A 529 -7.72 -1.67 9.11
N PRO A 530 -7.18 -1.55 10.31
CA PRO A 530 -5.75 -1.69 10.54
C PRO A 530 -5.27 -3.12 10.24
N PHE A 531 -4.02 -3.27 9.85
CA PHE A 531 -3.39 -4.56 9.59
C PHE A 531 -3.02 -5.27 10.89
N LYS A 532 -4.07 -5.55 11.67
CA LYS A 532 -4.01 -6.21 12.97
C LYS A 532 -5.29 -7.01 13.18
N LEU A 533 -5.19 -8.08 13.92
CA LEU A 533 -6.34 -8.90 14.28
C LEU A 533 -6.61 -8.83 15.80
N TRP A 534 -7.89 -8.90 16.15
CA TRP A 534 -8.39 -8.98 17.50
C TRP A 534 -9.32 -10.17 17.62
N HIS A 535 -9.23 -10.88 18.73
CA HIS A 535 -10.18 -11.93 19.09
C HIS A 535 -11.51 -11.30 19.53
N ARG A 536 -12.61 -11.69 18.90
CA ARG A 536 -13.96 -11.17 19.21
C ARG A 536 -15.01 -12.26 19.08
N GLN A 537 -16.13 -12.08 19.79
CA GLN A 537 -17.33 -12.89 19.66
C GLN A 537 -18.32 -12.21 18.71
N CYS A 538 -19.09 -13.02 17.97
CA CYS A 538 -20.17 -12.56 17.09
C CYS A 538 -21.20 -11.72 17.86
N MET A 539 -21.59 -10.58 17.29
CA MET A 539 -22.53 -9.65 17.91
C MET A 539 -24.00 -9.91 17.51
N CYS A 540 -24.29 -11.03 16.82
CA CYS A 540 -25.63 -11.36 16.35
C CYS A 540 -26.53 -11.86 17.49
N GLU A 541 -27.72 -11.27 17.61
CA GLU A 541 -28.80 -11.67 18.55
C GLU A 541 -30.09 -12.02 17.83
N LYS A 542 -30.07 -12.18 16.49
CA LYS A 542 -31.25 -12.44 15.68
C LYS A 542 -31.74 -13.87 15.85
N ARG A 543 -32.96 -14.05 16.39
CA ARG A 543 -33.57 -15.35 16.70
C ARG A 543 -33.76 -16.28 15.48
N LYS A 544 -33.86 -15.69 14.27
CA LYS A 544 -34.05 -16.46 13.03
C LYS A 544 -32.72 -17.00 12.44
N HIS A 545 -31.61 -16.67 13.04
CA HIS A 545 -30.30 -17.14 12.58
C HIS A 545 -29.99 -18.54 13.14
N PHE A 546 -29.01 -19.21 12.56
CA PHE A 546 -28.67 -20.62 12.83
C PHE A 546 -28.47 -20.97 14.32
N HIS A 547 -28.10 -19.98 15.15
CA HIS A 547 -27.86 -20.16 16.57
C HIS A 547 -29.14 -20.08 17.44
N GLY A 548 -30.28 -19.70 16.84
CA GLY A 548 -31.58 -19.63 17.58
C GLY A 548 -31.66 -18.42 18.52
N THR A 549 -32.19 -18.66 19.71
CA THR A 549 -32.37 -17.61 20.74
C THR A 549 -31.06 -17.28 21.46
N GLY A 550 -30.86 -16.01 21.78
CA GLY A 550 -29.69 -15.51 22.49
C GLY A 550 -28.60 -15.02 21.55
N LYS A 551 -27.46 -14.63 22.11
CA LYS A 551 -26.30 -14.13 21.38
C LYS A 551 -25.52 -15.28 20.73
N CYS A 552 -25.07 -15.10 19.52
CA CYS A 552 -24.22 -16.08 18.82
C CYS A 552 -22.91 -16.33 19.58
N ALA A 553 -22.59 -17.60 19.85
CA ALA A 553 -21.41 -18.01 20.61
C ALA A 553 -20.12 -18.14 19.75
N VAL A 554 -20.21 -17.91 18.44
CA VAL A 554 -19.06 -18.07 17.54
C VAL A 554 -18.03 -16.98 17.80
N GLU A 555 -16.79 -17.38 18.02
CA GLU A 555 -15.62 -16.52 18.17
C GLU A 555 -14.77 -16.54 16.89
N PHE A 556 -14.03 -15.46 16.64
CA PHE A 556 -13.20 -15.29 15.44
C PHE A 556 -12.14 -14.21 15.64
N GLU A 557 -11.12 -14.27 14.80
CA GLU A 557 -10.15 -13.18 14.62
C GLU A 557 -10.65 -12.19 13.57
N THR A 558 -10.56 -10.88 13.86
CA THR A 558 -11.09 -9.82 13.00
C THR A 558 -10.20 -8.59 13.01
N SER A 559 -10.19 -7.84 11.92
CA SER A 559 -9.53 -6.53 11.83
C SER A 559 -10.35 -5.37 12.44
N TYR A 560 -11.56 -5.63 12.93
CA TYR A 560 -12.37 -4.66 13.67
C TYR A 560 -11.97 -4.62 15.14
N ALA A 561 -11.32 -3.55 15.58
CA ALA A 561 -10.95 -3.37 16.98
C ALA A 561 -12.20 -3.34 17.90
N PRO A 562 -12.09 -3.77 19.17
CA PRO A 562 -13.23 -3.87 20.08
C PRO A 562 -13.97 -2.57 20.39
N ASP A 563 -13.27 -1.44 20.30
CA ASP A 563 -13.77 -0.08 20.56
C ASP A 563 -14.45 0.58 19.34
N ARG A 564 -14.46 -0.09 18.18
CA ARG A 564 -15.11 0.41 16.97
C ARG A 564 -16.62 0.25 17.03
N PRO A 565 -17.39 1.18 16.41
CA PRO A 565 -18.85 1.19 16.50
C PRO A 565 -19.56 0.14 15.63
N GLU A 566 -18.84 -0.52 14.71
CA GLU A 566 -19.45 -1.45 13.77
C GLU A 566 -19.94 -2.73 14.46
N ILE A 567 -21.13 -3.17 14.10
CA ILE A 567 -21.69 -4.48 14.44
C ILE A 567 -20.94 -5.54 13.61
N VAL A 568 -20.33 -6.52 14.27
CA VAL A 568 -19.51 -7.53 13.57
C VAL A 568 -20.12 -8.92 13.76
N TYR A 569 -20.41 -9.58 12.64
CA TYR A 569 -21.00 -10.91 12.60
C TYR A 569 -20.00 -11.96 12.10
N CYS A 570 -20.11 -13.17 12.66
CA CYS A 570 -19.43 -14.34 12.11
C CYS A 570 -19.94 -14.63 10.68
N GLU A 571 -19.21 -15.45 9.94
CA GLU A 571 -19.55 -15.79 8.56
C GLU A 571 -20.99 -16.28 8.40
N LYS A 572 -21.41 -17.23 9.22
CA LYS A 572 -22.76 -17.82 9.12
C LYS A 572 -23.88 -16.81 9.37
N CYS A 573 -23.75 -15.98 10.41
CA CYS A 573 -24.72 -14.93 10.69
C CYS A 573 -24.74 -13.87 9.56
N TYR A 574 -23.57 -13.49 9.05
CA TYR A 574 -23.47 -12.51 7.97
C TYR A 574 -24.13 -13.03 6.68
N GLN A 575 -23.88 -14.27 6.34
CA GLN A 575 -24.51 -14.89 5.14
C GLN A 575 -26.04 -14.87 5.23
N GLN A 576 -26.60 -15.12 6.41
CA GLN A 576 -28.06 -15.07 6.62
C GLN A 576 -28.66 -13.66 6.58
N GLU A 577 -27.82 -12.60 6.61
CA GLU A 577 -28.27 -11.21 6.41
C GLU A 577 -28.32 -10.81 4.93
N VAL A 578 -27.44 -11.36 4.12
CA VAL A 578 -27.20 -10.87 2.75
C VAL A 578 -27.64 -11.84 1.64
N TYR A 579 -27.98 -13.08 1.98
CA TYR A 579 -28.54 -14.10 1.10
C TYR A 579 -29.87 -14.63 1.63
#